data_f5ccba4cd439c84ad5e6adbac7b49b4e
#
_entry.id   f5ccba4cd439c84ad5e6adbac7b49b4e
#
_cell.length_a   1.000
_cell.length_b   1.000
_cell.length_c   1.000
_cell.angle_alpha   90.00
_cell.angle_beta   90.00
_cell.angle_gamma   90.00
#
_symmetry.space_group_name_H-M   'P 1'
#
loop_
_entity.id
_entity.type
_entity.pdbx_description
1 polymer ?
#
loop_
_entity_poly.entity_id
_entity_poly.type
_entity_poly.pdbx_seq_one_letter_code
_entity_poly.pdbx_strand_id
1 'polypeptide(L)'
;MASAQFRAVAGSNLLLRINGRKNIKSLPSCSFSLQIAVLLLIASTIWAQEQDQNRPAADLIVTNAKVYTVDQQQLRAEAVAVLGERIVSVGSASAMDAWRGPGTRVIDAGGKLVLPGFNDAHVHFMDSGLGLASVQLKDAASPQEFSSRIGQYAAKQPKGRWILGGTWDEQRWNPPRLPTKELIDRVTPDNPVAVGRYDGHMYLANSLALKLAHITAETPDPSGGEIGRDAHGNPTGILKDAAKDLVEAVIPPLSHEQRLEAARSALALARSVGVTSLQEMANSNEDLSRNLEIYKELEEKGELTTRIYVAPLIDNWVNYARVGMRHAFGSSLLRTGALKSFADGSLGSTTAYFFQPYTDDPKTRGLLTDEMQPLSKMRERLNSADKAGLQLCVHAIGDEAISLVLDLYQDVLKSNGEKDRRWRIEHAQHMAPKDFDRFARLGVIASVQPYHAIDDGRWAERRIGPERIKTTYAFRTFLNHGVRLALGTDWDVAPLNPLLTIYAAVTRATLDGKNPNGWMPEQKLTVAEAVQAYTMGSAYAEFQENNKGSITPGKLADMVILSDDIFSIDPKLIRDVQVETTIMGGKVVWQRTTQ
;
A
#
# COMPACT_ATOMS: atom_id res chain seq x y z
N MET A 1 23.48 25.62 -28.52
CA MET A 1 23.51 26.89 -29.27
C MET A 1 22.20 27.61 -29.13
N ALA A 2 22.24 28.90 -28.83
CA ALA A 2 21.26 29.95 -28.67
C ALA A 2 20.81 30.16 -27.20
N SER A 3 21.57 31.05 -26.55
CA SER A 3 21.23 31.80 -25.36
C SER A 3 20.47 33.08 -25.76
N ALA A 4 19.32 33.33 -25.17
CA ALA A 4 18.62 34.60 -25.28
C ALA A 4 18.74 35.38 -23.94
N GLN A 5 19.59 36.38 -23.93
CA GLN A 5 19.67 37.42 -22.91
C GLN A 5 18.55 38.44 -23.12
N PHE A 6 17.74 38.70 -22.12
CA PHE A 6 16.91 39.93 -22.08
C PHE A 6 17.65 41.04 -21.32
N ARG A 7 18.01 42.10 -22.06
CA ARG A 7 18.51 43.37 -21.55
C ARG A 7 17.33 44.27 -21.16
N ALA A 8 17.40 44.79 -19.96
CA ALA A 8 16.57 45.94 -19.53
C ALA A 8 17.01 47.21 -20.28
N VAL A 9 16.05 47.94 -20.83
CA VAL A 9 16.24 49.27 -21.40
C VAL A 9 15.66 50.27 -20.43
N ALA A 10 16.54 51.06 -19.84
CA ALA A 10 16.18 52.33 -19.15
C ALA A 10 16.09 53.44 -20.21
N GLY A 11 15.02 54.20 -20.22
CA GLY A 11 14.85 55.36 -21.09
C GLY A 11 13.99 56.38 -20.39
N SER A 12 14.53 57.34 -20.10
CA SER A 12 14.79 58.75 -20.48
C SER A 12 13.86 59.74 -19.75
N ASN A 13 14.54 60.60 -19.01
CA ASN A 13 14.05 61.83 -18.36
C ASN A 13 13.38 62.80 -19.35
N LEU A 14 12.19 63.27 -19.02
CA LEU A 14 11.59 64.47 -19.63
C LEU A 14 11.53 65.58 -18.57
N LEU A 15 12.48 66.51 -18.67
CA LEU A 15 12.51 67.72 -17.90
C LEU A 15 11.57 68.78 -18.58
N LEU A 16 10.45 69.03 -17.96
CA LEU A 16 9.63 70.20 -18.27
C LEU A 16 9.94 71.31 -17.26
N ARG A 17 10.68 72.33 -17.72
CA ARG A 17 10.81 73.65 -17.02
C ARG A 17 9.53 74.45 -17.22
N ILE A 18 8.82 74.75 -16.15
CA ILE A 18 7.82 75.82 -16.13
C ILE A 18 8.25 76.87 -15.10
N ASN A 19 8.67 78.01 -15.61
CA ASN A 19 8.85 79.28 -14.84
C ASN A 19 7.48 79.93 -14.68
N GLY A 20 7.07 80.24 -13.45
CA GLY A 20 5.86 81.02 -13.19
C GLY A 20 5.56 81.11 -11.70
N ARG A 21 6.12 82.12 -11.03
CA ARG A 21 5.71 82.51 -9.67
C ARG A 21 4.25 83.01 -9.69
N LYS A 22 3.34 82.27 -9.03
CA LYS A 22 2.15 82.83 -8.41
C LYS A 22 1.78 82.08 -7.15
N ASN A 23 1.58 82.82 -6.07
CA ASN A 23 1.17 82.39 -4.77
C ASN A 23 -0.09 81.50 -4.82
N ILE A 24 -0.01 80.23 -4.41
CA ILE A 24 -1.16 79.37 -4.12
C ILE A 24 -1.15 79.09 -2.64
N LYS A 25 -2.20 79.54 -1.95
CA LYS A 25 -2.48 79.24 -0.54
C LYS A 25 -2.58 77.75 -0.34
N SER A 26 -1.93 77.24 0.72
CA SER A 26 -1.94 75.84 1.15
C SER A 26 -3.36 75.36 1.43
N LEU A 27 -3.84 74.40 0.64
CA LEU A 27 -4.98 73.49 0.98
C LEU A 27 -4.46 72.26 1.74
N PRO A 28 -5.18 71.72 2.71
CA PRO A 28 -4.68 70.69 3.58
C PRO A 28 -4.47 69.35 2.81
N SER A 29 -3.26 68.86 2.88
CA SER A 29 -2.77 67.65 2.20
C SER A 29 -3.40 66.32 2.69
N CYS A 30 -4.43 66.35 3.54
CA CYS A 30 -5.04 65.21 4.14
C CYS A 30 -6.17 64.56 3.31
N SER A 31 -6.81 65.28 2.38
CA SER A 31 -7.96 64.76 1.63
C SER A 31 -7.57 64.01 0.36
N PHE A 32 -6.41 64.32 -0.24
CA PHE A 32 -5.97 63.63 -1.48
C PHE A 32 -5.45 62.24 -1.25
N SER A 33 -4.76 62.01 -0.12
CA SER A 33 -4.24 60.66 0.27
C SER A 33 -5.38 59.70 0.64
N LEU A 34 -6.45 60.20 1.25
CA LEU A 34 -7.62 59.39 1.60
C LEU A 34 -8.43 58.98 0.36
N GLN A 35 -8.55 59.88 -0.63
CA GLN A 35 -9.23 59.56 -1.90
C GLN A 35 -8.47 58.53 -2.74
N ILE A 36 -7.14 58.56 -2.78
CA ILE A 36 -6.32 57.54 -3.46
C ILE A 36 -6.42 56.21 -2.74
N ALA A 37 -6.39 56.19 -1.41
CA ALA A 37 -6.56 54.95 -0.64
C ALA A 37 -7.93 54.29 -0.84
N VAL A 38 -9.00 55.11 -0.91
CA VAL A 38 -10.37 54.61 -1.19
C VAL A 38 -10.50 54.11 -2.63
N LEU A 39 -9.90 54.79 -3.62
CA LEU A 39 -9.88 54.34 -5.01
C LEU A 39 -9.07 53.03 -5.19
N LEU A 40 -7.96 52.88 -4.48
CA LEU A 40 -7.18 51.63 -4.49
C LEU A 40 -7.93 50.47 -3.80
N LEU A 41 -8.67 50.77 -2.73
CA LEU A 41 -9.55 49.77 -2.07
C LEU A 41 -10.73 49.40 -2.98
N ILE A 42 -11.37 50.33 -3.66
CA ILE A 42 -12.45 50.04 -4.61
C ILE A 42 -11.90 49.29 -5.84
N ALA A 43 -10.75 49.67 -6.37
CA ALA A 43 -10.11 48.96 -7.48
C ALA A 43 -9.71 47.56 -7.08
N SER A 44 -9.21 47.34 -5.87
CA SER A 44 -8.87 46.01 -5.36
C SER A 44 -10.11 45.13 -5.11
N THR A 45 -11.23 45.73 -4.67
CA THR A 45 -12.50 45.00 -4.51
C THR A 45 -13.15 44.67 -5.85
N ILE A 46 -13.11 45.57 -6.83
CA ILE A 46 -13.62 45.34 -8.19
C ILE A 46 -12.75 44.26 -8.88
N TRP A 47 -11.43 44.31 -8.74
CA TRP A 47 -10.52 43.31 -9.30
C TRP A 47 -10.70 41.93 -8.64
N ALA A 48 -10.95 41.88 -7.35
CA ALA A 48 -11.29 40.67 -6.62
C ALA A 48 -12.66 40.08 -7.06
N GLN A 49 -13.66 40.96 -7.33
CA GLN A 49 -14.97 40.54 -7.85
C GLN A 49 -14.92 40.07 -9.30
N GLU A 50 -14.11 40.70 -10.17
CA GLU A 50 -13.90 40.22 -11.55
C GLU A 50 -13.16 38.89 -11.60
N GLN A 51 -12.22 38.64 -10.70
CA GLN A 51 -11.58 37.33 -10.58
C GLN A 51 -12.54 36.25 -10.08
N ASP A 52 -13.48 36.59 -9.23
CA ASP A 52 -14.49 35.63 -8.71
C ASP A 52 -15.54 35.24 -9.77
N GLN A 53 -15.88 36.15 -10.70
CA GLN A 53 -16.83 35.89 -11.81
C GLN A 53 -16.22 35.02 -12.93
N ASN A 54 -14.91 34.91 -13.03
CA ASN A 54 -14.20 34.11 -14.05
C ASN A 54 -13.64 32.79 -13.50
N ARG A 55 -13.93 32.45 -12.24
CA ARG A 55 -13.47 31.19 -11.65
C ARG A 55 -14.23 29.99 -12.26
N PRO A 56 -13.55 28.94 -12.75
CA PRO A 56 -14.24 27.74 -13.21
C PRO A 56 -14.98 27.08 -12.04
N ALA A 57 -16.20 26.65 -12.32
CA ALA A 57 -16.99 25.88 -11.35
C ALA A 57 -16.31 24.53 -11.04
N ALA A 58 -16.41 24.07 -9.80
CA ALA A 58 -15.94 22.76 -9.41
C ALA A 58 -16.76 21.66 -10.07
N ASP A 59 -16.11 20.56 -10.41
CA ASP A 59 -16.80 19.35 -10.90
C ASP A 59 -17.51 18.59 -9.77
N LEU A 60 -16.88 18.61 -8.57
CA LEU A 60 -17.38 17.93 -7.38
C LEU A 60 -17.21 18.83 -6.14
N ILE A 61 -18.24 18.85 -5.30
CA ILE A 61 -18.15 19.42 -3.94
C ILE A 61 -18.63 18.34 -2.96
N VAL A 62 -17.78 18.02 -1.96
CA VAL A 62 -18.17 17.26 -0.77
C VAL A 62 -18.49 18.27 0.32
N THR A 63 -19.68 18.21 0.91
CA THR A 63 -20.15 19.17 1.92
C THR A 63 -20.82 18.46 3.09
N ASN A 64 -21.18 19.21 4.15
CA ASN A 64 -21.75 18.67 5.37
C ASN A 64 -20.89 17.50 5.91
N ALA A 65 -19.57 17.73 6.01
CA ALA A 65 -18.58 16.72 6.33
C ALA A 65 -17.78 17.10 7.58
N LYS A 66 -17.28 16.11 8.30
CA LYS A 66 -16.20 16.27 9.27
C LYS A 66 -14.89 15.94 8.55
N VAL A 67 -14.30 16.93 7.85
CA VAL A 67 -13.06 16.69 7.10
C VAL A 67 -11.88 16.73 8.04
N TYR A 68 -11.11 15.65 8.11
CA TYR A 68 -9.78 15.61 8.72
C TYR A 68 -8.73 15.60 7.62
N THR A 69 -8.05 16.70 7.44
CA THR A 69 -7.26 16.96 6.22
C THR A 69 -5.88 16.34 6.21
N VAL A 70 -5.32 16.00 7.37
CA VAL A 70 -3.90 15.63 7.56
C VAL A 70 -2.94 16.78 7.15
N ASP A 71 -3.46 17.99 7.00
CA ASP A 71 -2.68 19.21 6.78
C ASP A 71 -2.50 19.94 8.11
N GLN A 72 -1.25 20.12 8.55
CA GLN A 72 -0.93 20.77 9.84
C GLN A 72 -1.35 22.25 9.89
N GLN A 73 -1.52 22.89 8.73
CA GLN A 73 -1.96 24.30 8.65
C GLN A 73 -3.49 24.43 8.80
N GLN A 74 -4.24 23.43 8.37
CA GLN A 74 -5.71 23.42 8.44
C GLN A 74 -6.23 21.99 8.71
N LEU A 75 -6.11 21.53 9.93
CA LEU A 75 -6.38 20.14 10.29
C LEU A 75 -7.85 19.71 10.14
N ARG A 76 -8.80 20.68 10.19
CA ARG A 76 -10.25 20.42 10.11
C ARG A 76 -10.93 21.35 9.11
N ALA A 77 -11.94 20.82 8.41
CA ALA A 77 -12.81 21.56 7.51
C ALA A 77 -14.22 20.91 7.47
N GLU A 78 -15.16 21.54 6.76
CA GLU A 78 -16.54 21.07 6.61
C GLU A 78 -16.86 20.67 5.17
N ALA A 79 -16.03 21.12 4.21
CA ALA A 79 -16.27 20.90 2.79
C ALA A 79 -14.99 20.95 1.97
N VAL A 80 -15.03 20.32 0.78
CA VAL A 80 -13.94 20.25 -0.19
C VAL A 80 -14.51 20.45 -1.58
N ALA A 81 -13.90 21.35 -2.38
CA ALA A 81 -14.21 21.53 -3.80
C ALA A 81 -13.10 20.94 -4.67
N VAL A 82 -13.49 20.30 -5.77
CA VAL A 82 -12.61 19.58 -6.69
C VAL A 82 -12.86 20.04 -8.12
N LEU A 83 -11.79 20.31 -8.86
CA LEU A 83 -11.81 20.61 -10.29
C LEU A 83 -10.85 19.67 -11.01
N GLY A 84 -11.33 18.92 -11.97
CA GLY A 84 -10.59 17.82 -12.59
C GLY A 84 -10.17 16.78 -11.55
N GLU A 85 -8.90 16.47 -11.49
CA GLU A 85 -8.34 15.53 -10.52
C GLU A 85 -7.87 16.17 -9.21
N ARG A 86 -8.01 17.51 -9.05
CA ARG A 86 -7.36 18.22 -7.95
C ARG A 86 -8.34 18.93 -7.03
N ILE A 87 -7.96 18.96 -5.77
CA ILE A 87 -8.60 19.78 -4.75
C ILE A 87 -8.31 21.26 -5.06
N VAL A 88 -9.34 22.09 -5.15
CA VAL A 88 -9.20 23.52 -5.42
C VAL A 88 -9.56 24.39 -4.21
N SER A 89 -10.37 23.87 -3.29
CA SER A 89 -10.71 24.58 -2.04
C SER A 89 -11.03 23.59 -0.92
N VAL A 90 -10.66 23.97 0.30
CA VAL A 90 -10.95 23.26 1.55
C VAL A 90 -11.36 24.32 2.58
N GLY A 91 -12.50 24.13 3.26
CA GLY A 91 -12.96 25.15 4.22
C GLY A 91 -14.36 24.89 4.76
N SER A 92 -15.08 25.97 5.07
CA SER A 92 -16.48 25.92 5.49
C SER A 92 -17.41 25.55 4.34
N ALA A 93 -18.61 25.06 4.64
CA ALA A 93 -19.62 24.78 3.63
C ALA A 93 -19.97 26.01 2.79
N SER A 94 -20.06 27.19 3.42
CA SER A 94 -20.34 28.48 2.73
C SER A 94 -19.21 28.93 1.80
N ALA A 95 -17.95 28.59 2.09
CA ALA A 95 -16.83 28.91 1.20
C ALA A 95 -16.91 28.13 -0.14
N MET A 96 -17.68 27.06 -0.19
CA MET A 96 -17.87 26.26 -1.41
C MET A 96 -18.88 26.87 -2.39
N ASP A 97 -19.71 27.81 -1.95
CA ASP A 97 -20.70 28.45 -2.83
C ASP A 97 -20.05 29.18 -4.00
N ALA A 98 -18.87 29.77 -3.80
CA ALA A 98 -18.07 30.39 -4.86
C ALA A 98 -17.54 29.42 -5.93
N TRP A 99 -17.58 28.12 -5.66
CA TRP A 99 -17.16 27.06 -6.58
C TRP A 99 -18.32 26.33 -7.24
N ARG A 100 -19.55 26.66 -6.87
CA ARG A 100 -20.77 25.99 -7.33
C ARG A 100 -21.19 26.49 -8.71
N GLY A 101 -21.48 25.58 -9.63
CA GLY A 101 -22.01 25.88 -10.97
C GLY A 101 -23.06 24.87 -11.41
N PRO A 102 -23.71 25.07 -12.58
CA PRO A 102 -24.80 24.20 -13.05
C PRO A 102 -24.42 22.73 -13.23
N GLY A 103 -23.13 22.45 -13.51
CA GLY A 103 -22.60 21.07 -13.69
C GLY A 103 -21.96 20.49 -12.45
N THR A 104 -21.88 21.21 -11.34
CA THR A 104 -21.23 20.76 -10.12
C THR A 104 -22.02 19.63 -9.45
N ARG A 105 -21.41 18.45 -9.34
CA ARG A 105 -21.93 17.35 -8.51
C ARG A 105 -21.70 17.68 -7.03
N VAL A 106 -22.73 17.54 -6.21
CA VAL A 106 -22.62 17.74 -4.77
C VAL A 106 -22.87 16.44 -4.06
N ILE A 107 -21.93 16.06 -3.15
CA ILE A 107 -22.08 14.94 -2.24
C ILE A 107 -22.28 15.52 -0.84
N ASP A 108 -23.47 15.28 -0.27
CA ASP A 108 -23.73 15.53 1.14
C ASP A 108 -23.17 14.34 1.95
N ALA A 109 -22.16 14.59 2.76
CA ALA A 109 -21.55 13.57 3.60
C ALA A 109 -22.40 13.24 4.86
N GLY A 110 -23.48 13.97 5.12
CA GLY A 110 -24.38 13.71 6.26
C GLY A 110 -23.70 13.81 7.63
N GLY A 111 -22.72 14.71 7.79
CA GLY A 111 -21.94 14.87 9.02
C GLY A 111 -20.89 13.78 9.24
N LYS A 112 -20.65 12.91 8.25
CA LYS A 112 -19.69 11.81 8.33
C LYS A 112 -18.25 12.28 8.20
N LEU A 113 -17.32 11.43 8.66
CA LEU A 113 -15.88 11.69 8.57
C LEU A 113 -15.38 11.54 7.12
N VAL A 114 -14.62 12.54 6.66
CA VAL A 114 -13.88 12.50 5.40
C VAL A 114 -12.39 12.53 5.69
N LEU A 115 -11.67 11.57 5.14
CA LEU A 115 -10.21 11.44 5.23
C LEU A 115 -9.58 11.52 3.84
N PRO A 116 -8.25 11.82 3.74
CA PRO A 116 -7.50 11.49 2.54
C PRO A 116 -7.66 9.99 2.22
N GLY A 117 -7.70 9.64 0.95
CA GLY A 117 -7.69 8.25 0.53
C GLY A 117 -6.48 7.51 1.10
N PHE A 118 -6.69 6.29 1.54
CA PHE A 118 -5.62 5.48 2.12
C PHE A 118 -4.58 5.09 1.07
N ASN A 119 -3.32 5.10 1.48
CA ASN A 119 -2.16 4.72 0.68
C ASN A 119 -1.42 3.57 1.35
N ASP A 120 -1.63 2.36 0.89
CA ASP A 120 -1.00 1.17 1.45
C ASP A 120 0.47 1.09 1.04
N ALA A 121 1.39 1.14 2.02
CA ALA A 121 2.83 1.23 1.74
C ALA A 121 3.46 -0.11 1.31
N HIS A 122 2.77 -1.23 1.44
CA HIS A 122 3.33 -2.55 1.14
C HIS A 122 2.23 -3.56 0.85
N VAL A 123 2.13 -3.99 -0.41
CA VAL A 123 1.20 -5.05 -0.85
C VAL A 123 1.83 -5.93 -1.92
N HIS A 124 1.28 -7.13 -2.09
CA HIS A 124 1.53 -8.04 -3.22
C HIS A 124 0.28 -8.07 -4.11
N PHE A 125 0.04 -6.97 -4.86
CA PHE A 125 -1.24 -6.64 -5.47
C PHE A 125 -1.73 -7.69 -6.47
N MET A 126 -0.87 -8.12 -7.40
CA MET A 126 -1.27 -9.10 -8.41
C MET A 126 -1.48 -10.49 -7.78
N ASP A 127 -0.58 -10.92 -6.90
CA ASP A 127 -0.65 -12.23 -6.25
C ASP A 127 -1.91 -12.35 -5.40
N SER A 128 -2.22 -11.30 -4.64
CA SER A 128 -3.46 -11.22 -3.86
C SER A 128 -4.71 -11.17 -4.74
N GLY A 129 -4.63 -10.46 -5.87
CA GLY A 129 -5.71 -10.44 -6.87
C GLY A 129 -5.98 -11.82 -7.47
N LEU A 130 -4.95 -12.60 -7.74
CA LEU A 130 -5.05 -14.01 -8.14
C LEU A 130 -5.72 -14.85 -7.04
N GLY A 131 -5.34 -14.63 -5.79
CA GLY A 131 -5.99 -15.23 -4.63
C GLY A 131 -7.49 -14.94 -4.59
N LEU A 132 -7.90 -13.68 -4.78
CA LEU A 132 -9.32 -13.28 -4.84
C LEU A 132 -10.07 -13.89 -6.04
N ALA A 133 -9.41 -13.96 -7.19
CA ALA A 133 -9.98 -14.53 -8.40
C ALA A 133 -10.03 -16.06 -8.38
N SER A 134 -9.40 -16.71 -7.39
CA SER A 134 -9.39 -18.16 -7.22
C SER A 134 -10.60 -18.67 -6.43
N VAL A 135 -10.76 -19.99 -6.40
CA VAL A 135 -11.80 -20.62 -5.58
C VAL A 135 -11.53 -20.40 -4.09
N GLN A 136 -12.54 -19.97 -3.33
CA GLN A 136 -12.43 -19.67 -1.88
C GLN A 136 -12.87 -20.88 -1.06
N LEU A 137 -11.93 -21.54 -0.37
CA LEU A 137 -12.18 -22.78 0.35
C LEU A 137 -11.80 -22.74 1.85
N LYS A 138 -11.18 -21.66 2.30
CA LYS A 138 -10.60 -21.52 3.66
C LYS A 138 -11.62 -21.78 4.78
N ASP A 139 -12.85 -21.36 4.58
CA ASP A 139 -13.93 -21.46 5.57
C ASP A 139 -14.98 -22.53 5.23
N ALA A 140 -14.72 -23.39 4.23
CA ALA A 140 -15.61 -24.50 3.91
C ALA A 140 -15.72 -25.47 5.10
N ALA A 141 -16.91 -25.57 5.68
CA ALA A 141 -17.15 -26.27 6.95
C ALA A 141 -17.40 -27.78 6.78
N SER A 142 -17.49 -28.28 5.55
CA SER A 142 -17.73 -29.71 5.26
C SER A 142 -17.16 -30.12 3.91
N PRO A 143 -16.93 -31.45 3.69
CA PRO A 143 -16.54 -31.97 2.38
C PRO A 143 -17.55 -31.63 1.27
N GLN A 144 -18.83 -31.62 1.58
CA GLN A 144 -19.90 -31.29 0.64
C GLN A 144 -19.85 -29.83 0.19
N GLU A 145 -19.67 -28.91 1.14
CA GLU A 145 -19.51 -27.50 0.86
C GLU A 145 -18.23 -27.23 0.05
N PHE A 146 -17.11 -27.85 0.44
CA PHE A 146 -15.85 -27.81 -0.28
C PHE A 146 -16.03 -28.20 -1.76
N SER A 147 -16.59 -29.38 -2.02
CA SER A 147 -16.86 -29.88 -3.38
C SER A 147 -17.83 -28.97 -4.14
N SER A 148 -18.90 -28.49 -3.48
CA SER A 148 -19.89 -27.60 -4.09
C SER A 148 -19.26 -26.28 -4.54
N ARG A 149 -18.44 -25.66 -3.72
CA ARG A 149 -17.74 -24.41 -4.07
C ARG A 149 -16.81 -24.58 -5.27
N ILE A 150 -16.04 -25.68 -5.30
CA ILE A 150 -15.18 -26.02 -6.45
C ILE A 150 -16.02 -26.20 -7.71
N GLY A 151 -17.13 -26.95 -7.64
CA GLY A 151 -18.02 -27.16 -8.78
C GLY A 151 -18.67 -25.87 -9.30
N GLN A 152 -19.15 -25.00 -8.40
CA GLN A 152 -19.71 -23.70 -8.75
C GLN A 152 -18.66 -22.78 -9.40
N TYR A 153 -17.42 -22.85 -8.94
CA TYR A 153 -16.32 -22.10 -9.54
C TYR A 153 -15.97 -22.68 -10.92
N ALA A 154 -15.82 -23.99 -11.04
CA ALA A 154 -15.50 -24.69 -12.29
C ALA A 154 -16.54 -24.41 -13.39
N ALA A 155 -17.82 -24.41 -13.04
CA ALA A 155 -18.92 -24.15 -13.99
C ALA A 155 -18.84 -22.76 -14.66
N LYS A 156 -18.11 -21.83 -14.08
CA LYS A 156 -17.89 -20.47 -14.61
C LYS A 156 -16.60 -20.35 -15.43
N GLN A 157 -15.75 -21.40 -15.42
CA GLN A 157 -14.46 -21.35 -16.08
C GLN A 157 -14.52 -22.00 -17.48
N PRO A 158 -13.70 -21.56 -18.43
CA PRO A 158 -13.50 -22.27 -19.69
C PRO A 158 -12.99 -23.70 -19.43
N LYS A 159 -13.41 -24.65 -20.28
CA LYS A 159 -12.90 -26.02 -20.23
C LYS A 159 -11.38 -26.04 -20.39
N GLY A 160 -10.70 -26.89 -19.65
CA GLY A 160 -9.25 -27.02 -19.63
C GLY A 160 -8.51 -25.95 -18.78
N ARG A 161 -9.21 -24.93 -18.29
CA ARG A 161 -8.61 -23.96 -17.36
C ARG A 161 -8.32 -24.63 -16.02
N TRP A 162 -7.10 -24.49 -15.53
CA TRP A 162 -6.70 -24.95 -14.20
C TRP A 162 -7.43 -24.19 -13.10
N ILE A 163 -7.89 -24.92 -12.09
CA ILE A 163 -8.48 -24.38 -10.86
C ILE A 163 -7.42 -24.49 -9.77
N LEU A 164 -6.94 -23.33 -9.33
CA LEU A 164 -5.85 -23.17 -8.37
C LEU A 164 -6.31 -22.40 -7.13
N GLY A 165 -5.42 -22.19 -6.14
CA GLY A 165 -5.70 -21.44 -4.92
C GLY A 165 -6.40 -22.29 -3.87
N GLY A 166 -7.46 -21.75 -3.24
CA GLY A 166 -8.34 -22.48 -2.31
C GLY A 166 -8.02 -22.29 -0.84
N THR A 167 -6.78 -22.51 -0.37
CA THR A 167 -6.37 -22.40 1.04
C THR A 167 -7.27 -23.18 2.02
N TRP A 168 -7.64 -24.41 1.65
CA TRP A 168 -8.57 -25.22 2.43
C TRP A 168 -7.99 -25.72 3.75
N ASP A 169 -8.92 -26.06 4.72
CA ASP A 169 -8.59 -26.53 6.06
C ASP A 169 -9.59 -27.62 6.48
N GLU A 170 -9.18 -28.88 6.38
CA GLU A 170 -10.00 -30.04 6.75
C GLU A 170 -10.23 -30.15 8.26
N GLN A 171 -9.45 -29.45 9.08
CA GLN A 171 -9.66 -29.44 10.54
C GLN A 171 -10.97 -28.73 10.93
N ARG A 172 -11.56 -27.99 10.01
CA ARG A 172 -12.90 -27.38 10.17
C ARG A 172 -14.05 -28.38 9.95
N TRP A 173 -13.75 -29.56 9.44
CA TRP A 173 -14.77 -30.58 9.15
C TRP A 173 -15.04 -31.46 10.37
N ASN A 174 -16.23 -32.07 10.45
CA ASN A 174 -16.60 -32.96 11.52
C ASN A 174 -17.16 -34.28 10.94
N PRO A 175 -16.42 -35.42 11.07
CA PRO A 175 -15.05 -35.53 11.58
C PRO A 175 -14.00 -34.97 10.60
N PRO A 176 -12.85 -34.48 11.11
CA PRO A 176 -11.75 -34.04 10.26
C PRO A 176 -11.19 -35.21 9.46
N ARG A 177 -11.03 -35.04 8.14
CA ARG A 177 -10.41 -36.03 7.26
C ARG A 177 -9.84 -35.38 6.01
N LEU A 178 -8.71 -35.87 5.54
CA LEU A 178 -8.15 -35.44 4.27
C LEU A 178 -9.14 -35.68 3.11
N PRO A 179 -9.32 -34.70 2.21
CA PRO A 179 -10.08 -34.92 0.99
C PRO A 179 -9.36 -35.87 0.04
N THR A 180 -10.10 -36.50 -0.86
CA THR A 180 -9.55 -37.27 -1.97
C THR A 180 -10.07 -36.75 -3.31
N LYS A 181 -9.39 -37.12 -4.41
CA LYS A 181 -9.75 -36.69 -5.77
C LYS A 181 -11.21 -36.98 -6.14
N GLU A 182 -11.76 -38.12 -5.64
CA GLU A 182 -13.14 -38.53 -5.90
C GLU A 182 -14.17 -37.50 -5.42
N LEU A 183 -13.81 -36.73 -4.38
CA LEU A 183 -14.66 -35.64 -3.86
C LEU A 183 -14.89 -34.55 -4.87
N ILE A 184 -13.92 -34.30 -5.77
CA ILE A 184 -13.93 -33.19 -6.72
C ILE A 184 -14.02 -33.63 -8.19
N ASP A 185 -13.65 -34.84 -8.55
CA ASP A 185 -13.67 -35.34 -9.94
C ASP A 185 -15.03 -35.14 -10.61
N ARG A 186 -16.11 -35.45 -9.89
CA ARG A 186 -17.48 -35.39 -10.43
C ARG A 186 -17.94 -33.96 -10.76
N VAL A 187 -17.39 -32.98 -10.04
CA VAL A 187 -17.78 -31.55 -10.20
C VAL A 187 -16.80 -30.77 -11.07
N THR A 188 -15.68 -31.40 -11.50
CA THR A 188 -14.65 -30.79 -12.35
C THR A 188 -14.23 -31.70 -13.52
N PRO A 189 -15.18 -32.23 -14.33
CA PRO A 189 -14.87 -33.20 -15.38
C PRO A 189 -13.99 -32.63 -16.49
N ASP A 190 -14.08 -31.32 -16.74
CA ASP A 190 -13.40 -30.65 -17.85
C ASP A 190 -12.24 -29.75 -17.41
N ASN A 191 -11.99 -29.59 -16.10
CA ASN A 191 -11.01 -28.67 -15.55
C ASN A 191 -10.00 -29.41 -14.65
N PRO A 192 -8.68 -29.29 -14.90
CA PRO A 192 -7.69 -29.78 -13.96
C PRO A 192 -7.72 -28.92 -12.69
N VAL A 193 -7.61 -29.56 -11.52
CA VAL A 193 -7.68 -28.92 -10.21
C VAL A 193 -6.43 -29.23 -9.41
N ALA A 194 -5.80 -28.19 -8.83
CA ALA A 194 -4.75 -28.31 -7.82
C ALA A 194 -4.97 -27.20 -6.76
N VAL A 195 -5.73 -27.53 -5.72
CA VAL A 195 -6.06 -26.55 -4.67
C VAL A 195 -5.22 -26.79 -3.42
N GLY A 196 -4.64 -25.70 -2.90
CA GLY A 196 -3.71 -25.70 -1.78
C GLY A 196 -4.39 -25.78 -0.42
N ARG A 197 -3.77 -26.50 0.51
CA ARG A 197 -4.06 -26.40 1.94
C ARG A 197 -3.56 -25.07 2.49
N TYR A 198 -4.21 -24.54 3.53
CA TYR A 198 -3.94 -23.23 4.11
C TYR A 198 -2.49 -23.03 4.59
N ASP A 199 -1.80 -24.13 4.97
CA ASP A 199 -0.40 -24.08 5.42
C ASP A 199 0.64 -24.13 4.27
N GLY A 200 0.16 -24.26 3.02
CA GLY A 200 1.01 -24.32 1.84
C GLY A 200 1.75 -25.65 1.61
N HIS A 201 1.66 -26.60 2.53
CA HIS A 201 2.42 -27.87 2.47
C HIS A 201 1.72 -29.00 1.70
N MET A 202 0.50 -28.80 1.21
CA MET A 202 -0.29 -29.87 0.61
C MET A 202 -1.21 -29.34 -0.50
N TYR A 203 -1.31 -30.12 -1.60
CA TYR A 203 -2.35 -29.92 -2.62
C TYR A 203 -3.34 -31.09 -2.62
N LEU A 204 -4.58 -30.78 -3.01
CA LEU A 204 -5.51 -31.76 -3.54
C LEU A 204 -5.60 -31.57 -5.05
N ALA A 205 -5.18 -32.57 -5.82
CA ALA A 205 -5.29 -32.63 -7.26
C ALA A 205 -6.41 -33.60 -7.68
N ASN A 206 -7.21 -33.22 -8.70
CA ASN A 206 -8.19 -34.13 -9.28
C ASN A 206 -7.55 -35.14 -10.25
N SER A 207 -8.30 -36.13 -10.70
CA SER A 207 -7.79 -37.17 -11.62
C SER A 207 -7.27 -36.58 -12.94
N LEU A 208 -7.85 -35.47 -13.44
CA LEU A 208 -7.40 -34.81 -14.66
C LEU A 208 -6.02 -34.14 -14.46
N ALA A 209 -5.81 -33.46 -13.33
CA ALA A 209 -4.52 -32.86 -12.99
C ALA A 209 -3.42 -33.93 -12.81
N LEU A 210 -3.71 -35.01 -12.09
CA LEU A 210 -2.77 -36.16 -11.93
C LEU A 210 -2.40 -36.74 -13.29
N LYS A 211 -3.37 -36.93 -14.19
CA LYS A 211 -3.13 -37.42 -15.55
C LYS A 211 -2.22 -36.50 -16.35
N LEU A 212 -2.44 -35.16 -16.30
CA LEU A 212 -1.61 -34.19 -17.01
C LEU A 212 -0.18 -34.17 -16.44
N ALA A 213 -0.02 -34.39 -15.14
CA ALA A 213 1.26 -34.47 -14.46
C ALA A 213 1.93 -35.87 -14.58
N HIS A 214 1.31 -36.82 -15.28
CA HIS A 214 1.76 -38.22 -15.42
C HIS A 214 1.97 -38.92 -14.08
N ILE A 215 1.19 -38.56 -13.04
CA ILE A 215 1.25 -39.18 -11.72
C ILE A 215 0.37 -40.44 -11.70
N THR A 216 1.01 -41.61 -11.51
CA THR A 216 0.37 -42.93 -11.48
C THR A 216 0.72 -43.71 -10.20
N ALA A 217 0.25 -44.95 -10.07
CA ALA A 217 0.63 -45.81 -8.96
C ALA A 217 2.15 -46.12 -8.93
N GLU A 218 2.79 -46.11 -10.10
CA GLU A 218 4.21 -46.42 -10.28
C GLU A 218 5.12 -45.17 -10.08
N THR A 219 4.56 -43.97 -10.02
CA THR A 219 5.35 -42.76 -9.83
C THR A 219 6.00 -42.77 -8.45
N PRO A 220 7.34 -42.70 -8.33
CA PRO A 220 8.00 -42.69 -7.03
C PRO A 220 7.75 -41.36 -6.31
N ASP A 221 7.81 -41.38 -4.98
CA ASP A 221 7.81 -40.13 -4.21
C ASP A 221 9.10 -39.35 -4.48
N PRO A 222 9.03 -38.05 -4.78
CA PRO A 222 10.22 -37.22 -4.96
C PRO A 222 10.93 -37.02 -3.62
N SER A 223 12.24 -36.72 -3.68
CA SER A 223 13.00 -36.40 -2.48
C SER A 223 12.37 -35.19 -1.77
N GLY A 224 12.04 -35.35 -0.49
CA GLY A 224 11.38 -34.30 0.29
C GLY A 224 9.87 -34.13 0.03
N GLY A 225 9.21 -35.08 -0.66
CA GLY A 225 7.77 -35.05 -0.92
C GLY A 225 7.11 -36.42 -0.81
N GLU A 226 5.79 -36.47 -0.68
CA GLU A 226 4.96 -37.69 -0.57
C GLU A 226 3.74 -37.56 -1.47
N ILE A 227 3.50 -38.59 -2.29
CA ILE A 227 2.25 -38.76 -3.03
C ILE A 227 1.31 -39.61 -2.16
N GLY A 228 0.20 -39.04 -1.72
CA GLY A 228 -0.81 -39.74 -0.94
C GLY A 228 -1.44 -40.89 -1.75
N ARG A 229 -1.45 -42.12 -1.22
CA ARG A 229 -1.97 -43.33 -1.88
C ARG A 229 -3.04 -44.02 -1.05
N ASP A 230 -3.93 -44.69 -1.74
CA ASP A 230 -4.91 -45.60 -1.13
C ASP A 230 -4.28 -46.98 -0.77
N ALA A 231 -5.08 -47.86 -0.22
CA ALA A 231 -4.65 -49.24 0.15
C ALA A 231 -4.20 -50.09 -1.05
N HIS A 232 -4.52 -49.68 -2.28
CA HIS A 232 -4.15 -50.34 -3.54
C HIS A 232 -2.95 -49.69 -4.22
N GLY A 233 -2.38 -48.65 -3.62
CA GLY A 233 -1.25 -47.89 -4.17
C GLY A 233 -1.65 -46.77 -5.14
N ASN A 234 -2.93 -46.55 -5.42
CA ASN A 234 -3.37 -45.51 -6.33
C ASN A 234 -3.26 -44.12 -5.69
N PRO A 235 -2.83 -43.07 -6.44
CA PRO A 235 -2.82 -41.69 -5.93
C PRO A 235 -4.21 -41.25 -5.51
N THR A 236 -4.33 -40.71 -4.29
CA THR A 236 -5.58 -40.15 -3.74
C THR A 236 -5.86 -38.72 -4.17
N GLY A 237 -4.90 -38.10 -4.83
CA GLY A 237 -4.92 -36.66 -5.15
C GLY A 237 -4.17 -35.80 -4.15
N ILE A 238 -3.83 -36.30 -2.99
CA ILE A 238 -3.00 -35.58 -2.02
C ILE A 238 -1.54 -35.59 -2.46
N LEU A 239 -0.94 -34.41 -2.56
CA LEU A 239 0.47 -34.19 -2.87
C LEU A 239 1.08 -33.32 -1.77
N LYS A 240 2.12 -33.81 -1.09
CA LYS A 240 2.76 -33.13 0.03
C LYS A 240 4.15 -32.62 -0.35
N ASP A 241 4.49 -31.42 0.12
CA ASP A 241 5.79 -30.78 -0.02
C ASP A 241 6.32 -30.86 -1.47
N ALA A 242 7.51 -31.41 -1.74
CA ALA A 242 8.08 -31.50 -3.08
C ALA A 242 7.24 -32.33 -4.09
N ALA A 243 6.25 -33.10 -3.65
CA ALA A 243 5.35 -33.80 -4.58
C ALA A 243 4.39 -32.82 -5.30
N LYS A 244 4.17 -31.62 -4.78
CA LYS A 244 3.39 -30.55 -5.45
C LYS A 244 4.06 -30.11 -6.75
N ASP A 245 5.40 -30.07 -6.77
CA ASP A 245 6.20 -29.63 -7.91
C ASP A 245 5.90 -30.45 -9.18
N LEU A 246 5.50 -31.74 -9.01
CA LEU A 246 5.11 -32.61 -10.13
C LEU A 246 3.89 -32.06 -10.90
N VAL A 247 2.94 -31.47 -10.19
CA VAL A 247 1.76 -30.82 -10.79
C VAL A 247 2.08 -29.41 -11.21
N GLU A 248 2.84 -28.66 -10.40
CA GLU A 248 3.23 -27.28 -10.71
C GLU A 248 4.00 -27.18 -12.04
N ALA A 249 4.85 -28.16 -12.34
CA ALA A 249 5.60 -28.22 -13.58
C ALA A 249 4.75 -28.30 -14.88
N VAL A 250 3.49 -28.71 -14.76
CA VAL A 250 2.57 -28.83 -15.91
C VAL A 250 1.45 -27.79 -15.89
N ILE A 251 1.40 -26.93 -14.87
CA ILE A 251 0.49 -25.79 -14.85
C ILE A 251 1.02 -24.73 -15.84
N PRO A 252 0.21 -24.35 -16.84
CA PRO A 252 0.66 -23.33 -17.78
C PRO A 252 0.80 -21.97 -17.07
N PRO A 253 1.72 -21.09 -17.54
CA PRO A 253 1.79 -19.72 -17.07
C PRO A 253 0.44 -19.02 -17.15
N LEU A 254 0.19 -18.10 -16.24
CA LEU A 254 -1.05 -17.30 -16.22
C LEU A 254 -1.23 -16.58 -17.55
N SER A 255 -2.41 -16.74 -18.15
CA SER A 255 -2.77 -15.99 -19.35
C SER A 255 -2.96 -14.51 -19.07
N HIS A 256 -2.93 -13.69 -20.10
CA HIS A 256 -3.23 -12.27 -20.05
C HIS A 256 -4.61 -12.00 -19.41
N GLU A 257 -5.62 -12.76 -19.82
CA GLU A 257 -6.99 -12.69 -19.29
C GLU A 257 -7.06 -12.98 -17.78
N GLN A 258 -6.33 -14.00 -17.31
CA GLN A 258 -6.27 -14.33 -15.89
C GLN A 258 -5.64 -13.21 -15.06
N ARG A 259 -4.60 -12.57 -15.58
CA ARG A 259 -3.98 -11.40 -14.92
C ARG A 259 -4.93 -10.20 -14.90
N LEU A 260 -5.68 -9.95 -15.99
CA LEU A 260 -6.72 -8.91 -16.02
C LEU A 260 -7.83 -9.16 -14.99
N GLU A 261 -8.34 -10.39 -14.90
CA GLU A 261 -9.34 -10.78 -13.90
C GLU A 261 -8.83 -10.57 -12.48
N ALA A 262 -7.58 -10.98 -12.20
CA ALA A 262 -6.92 -10.78 -10.92
C ALA A 262 -6.80 -9.30 -10.55
N ALA A 263 -6.27 -8.49 -11.47
CA ALA A 263 -6.11 -7.05 -11.26
C ALA A 263 -7.47 -6.34 -11.04
N ARG A 264 -8.50 -6.69 -11.81
CA ARG A 264 -9.86 -6.14 -11.63
C ARG A 264 -10.47 -6.54 -10.27
N SER A 265 -10.24 -7.78 -9.83
CA SER A 265 -10.68 -8.24 -8.51
C SER A 265 -9.99 -7.49 -7.39
N ALA A 266 -8.67 -7.29 -7.50
CA ALA A 266 -7.87 -6.50 -6.57
C ALA A 266 -8.32 -5.03 -6.52
N LEU A 267 -8.54 -4.40 -7.67
CA LEU A 267 -9.06 -3.02 -7.77
C LEU A 267 -10.46 -2.90 -7.16
N ALA A 268 -11.32 -3.91 -7.34
CA ALA A 268 -12.66 -3.92 -6.75
C ALA A 268 -12.60 -3.96 -5.22
N LEU A 269 -11.72 -4.76 -4.64
CA LEU A 269 -11.49 -4.76 -3.21
C LEU A 269 -10.88 -3.44 -2.73
N ALA A 270 -9.80 -2.96 -3.37
CA ALA A 270 -9.10 -1.73 -2.97
C ALA A 270 -10.06 -0.54 -2.87
N ARG A 271 -10.87 -0.28 -3.92
CA ARG A 271 -11.85 0.82 -3.88
C ARG A 271 -12.95 0.63 -2.85
N SER A 272 -13.35 -0.61 -2.53
CA SER A 272 -14.40 -0.87 -1.53
C SER A 272 -13.95 -0.63 -0.09
N VAL A 273 -12.64 -0.68 0.16
CA VAL A 273 -12.04 -0.43 1.48
C VAL A 273 -11.30 0.92 1.57
N GLY A 274 -11.49 1.79 0.57
CA GLY A 274 -10.96 3.16 0.60
C GLY A 274 -9.48 3.31 0.24
N VAL A 275 -8.84 2.27 -0.32
CA VAL A 275 -7.46 2.32 -0.79
C VAL A 275 -7.42 3.00 -2.16
N THR A 276 -6.98 4.25 -2.20
CA THR A 276 -6.84 5.05 -3.42
C THR A 276 -5.44 4.99 -4.02
N SER A 277 -4.48 4.52 -3.24
CA SER A 277 -3.09 4.32 -3.65
C SER A 277 -2.48 3.13 -2.92
N LEU A 278 -1.55 2.44 -3.57
CA LEU A 278 -0.82 1.32 -2.98
C LEU A 278 0.59 1.20 -3.57
N GLN A 279 1.46 0.51 -2.83
CA GLN A 279 2.85 0.28 -3.23
C GLN A 279 3.08 -1.23 -3.34
N GLU A 280 3.17 -1.71 -4.57
CA GLU A 280 3.37 -3.12 -4.88
C GLU A 280 4.84 -3.49 -4.77
N MET A 281 5.13 -4.45 -3.92
CA MET A 281 6.45 -5.04 -3.73
C MET A 281 6.59 -6.29 -4.60
N ALA A 282 7.45 -6.24 -5.61
CA ALA A 282 7.63 -7.36 -6.52
C ALA A 282 8.28 -8.56 -5.84
N ASN A 283 7.81 -9.77 -6.20
CA ASN A 283 8.43 -11.05 -5.84
C ASN A 283 9.26 -11.63 -6.99
N SER A 284 8.98 -11.22 -8.23
CA SER A 284 9.64 -11.68 -9.45
C SER A 284 9.70 -10.56 -10.49
N ASN A 285 10.86 -10.34 -11.14
CA ASN A 285 10.99 -9.38 -12.22
C ASN A 285 10.30 -9.85 -13.52
N GLU A 286 10.20 -11.16 -13.75
CA GLU A 286 9.51 -11.70 -14.93
C GLU A 286 8.00 -11.48 -14.81
N ASP A 287 7.42 -11.82 -13.67
CA ASP A 287 6.00 -11.60 -13.43
C ASP A 287 5.67 -10.12 -13.38
N LEU A 288 6.55 -9.31 -12.79
CA LEU A 288 6.35 -7.88 -12.74
C LEU A 288 6.23 -7.25 -14.13
N SER A 289 7.05 -7.66 -15.10
CA SER A 289 6.95 -7.10 -16.46
C SER A 289 5.58 -7.39 -17.09
N ARG A 290 5.06 -8.60 -16.90
CA ARG A 290 3.71 -8.99 -17.34
C ARG A 290 2.62 -8.26 -16.58
N ASN A 291 2.80 -8.03 -15.26
CA ASN A 291 1.87 -7.26 -14.44
C ASN A 291 1.82 -5.79 -14.85
N LEU A 292 2.97 -5.19 -15.19
CA LEU A 292 3.04 -3.81 -15.70
C LEU A 292 2.28 -3.64 -17.04
N GLU A 293 2.31 -4.65 -17.93
CA GLU A 293 1.50 -4.64 -19.15
C GLU A 293 0.00 -4.57 -18.81
N ILE A 294 -0.45 -5.34 -17.83
CA ILE A 294 -1.85 -5.33 -17.37
C ILE A 294 -2.22 -3.97 -16.75
N TYR A 295 -1.37 -3.44 -15.87
CA TYR A 295 -1.64 -2.15 -15.22
C TYR A 295 -1.69 -1.02 -16.26
N LYS A 296 -0.81 -1.06 -17.25
CA LYS A 296 -0.79 -0.09 -18.33
C LYS A 296 -2.05 -0.17 -19.20
N GLU A 297 -2.49 -1.37 -19.52
CA GLU A 297 -3.73 -1.58 -20.26
C GLU A 297 -4.95 -1.06 -19.48
N LEU A 298 -5.02 -1.33 -18.17
CA LEU A 298 -6.10 -0.83 -17.30
C LEU A 298 -6.05 0.71 -17.17
N GLU A 299 -4.87 1.30 -17.14
CA GLU A 299 -4.70 2.77 -17.16
C GLU A 299 -5.25 3.36 -18.47
N GLU A 300 -4.87 2.80 -19.62
CA GLU A 300 -5.30 3.24 -20.95
C GLU A 300 -6.81 3.11 -21.17
N LYS A 301 -7.41 2.07 -20.58
CA LYS A 301 -8.87 1.86 -20.59
C LYS A 301 -9.62 2.72 -19.57
N GLY A 302 -8.92 3.44 -18.68
CA GLY A 302 -9.54 4.20 -17.60
C GLY A 302 -10.16 3.32 -16.50
N GLU A 303 -9.73 2.06 -16.39
CA GLU A 303 -10.21 1.09 -15.41
C GLU A 303 -9.34 1.07 -14.12
N LEU A 304 -8.19 1.73 -14.11
CA LEU A 304 -7.30 1.79 -12.95
C LEU A 304 -7.89 2.74 -11.88
N THR A 305 -8.60 2.16 -10.91
CA THR A 305 -9.33 2.88 -9.85
C THR A 305 -8.54 3.03 -8.55
N THR A 306 -7.26 2.68 -8.56
CA THR A 306 -6.30 2.83 -7.47
C THR A 306 -4.95 3.15 -8.09
N ARG A 307 -4.19 4.10 -7.51
CA ARG A 307 -2.83 4.42 -7.98
C ARG A 307 -1.87 3.34 -7.52
N ILE A 308 -1.02 2.87 -8.42
CA ILE A 308 -0.06 1.81 -8.16
C ILE A 308 1.36 2.38 -8.27
N TYR A 309 2.13 2.25 -7.19
CA TYR A 309 3.57 2.50 -7.17
C TYR A 309 4.29 1.15 -7.06
N VAL A 310 5.06 0.80 -8.07
CA VAL A 310 5.70 -0.51 -8.18
C VAL A 310 7.16 -0.43 -7.73
N ALA A 311 7.57 -1.35 -6.86
CA ALA A 311 8.96 -1.56 -6.44
C ALA A 311 9.49 -2.87 -7.03
N PRO A 312 10.15 -2.84 -8.21
CA PRO A 312 10.78 -4.01 -8.81
C PRO A 312 11.97 -4.51 -7.99
N LEU A 313 12.38 -5.76 -8.23
CA LEU A 313 13.54 -6.33 -7.55
C LEU A 313 14.84 -5.64 -7.96
N ILE A 314 15.75 -5.51 -7.00
CA ILE A 314 17.02 -4.79 -7.14
C ILE A 314 18.00 -5.45 -8.12
N ASP A 315 17.93 -6.74 -8.37
CA ASP A 315 18.87 -7.43 -9.27
C ASP A 315 18.81 -6.93 -10.73
N ASN A 316 17.70 -6.30 -11.13
CA ASN A 316 17.55 -5.66 -12.43
C ASN A 316 17.85 -4.14 -12.43
N TRP A 317 18.47 -3.59 -11.39
CA TRP A 317 18.70 -2.15 -11.22
C TRP A 317 19.43 -1.49 -12.41
N VAL A 318 20.33 -2.23 -13.07
CA VAL A 318 21.10 -1.72 -14.23
C VAL A 318 20.18 -1.30 -15.37
N ASN A 319 19.16 -2.09 -15.67
CA ASN A 319 18.20 -1.79 -16.73
C ASN A 319 17.33 -0.59 -16.36
N TYR A 320 16.90 -0.50 -15.11
CA TYR A 320 16.15 0.66 -14.62
C TYR A 320 16.97 1.95 -14.65
N ALA A 321 18.25 1.88 -14.27
CA ALA A 321 19.16 3.02 -14.38
C ALA A 321 19.38 3.47 -15.83
N ARG A 322 19.52 2.52 -16.78
CA ARG A 322 19.71 2.81 -18.21
C ARG A 322 18.53 3.53 -18.85
N VAL A 323 17.30 3.18 -18.47
CA VAL A 323 16.10 3.87 -18.98
C VAL A 323 15.81 5.17 -18.23
N GLY A 324 16.70 5.60 -17.33
CA GLY A 324 16.58 6.86 -16.59
C GLY A 324 15.51 6.83 -15.52
N MET A 325 15.10 5.64 -15.09
CA MET A 325 14.16 5.49 -13.98
C MET A 325 14.78 6.03 -12.69
N ARG A 326 14.01 6.82 -11.99
CA ARG A 326 14.34 7.37 -10.67
C ARG A 326 13.09 7.26 -9.80
N HIS A 327 13.20 7.65 -8.52
CA HIS A 327 12.02 7.70 -7.67
C HIS A 327 10.86 8.45 -8.36
N ALA A 328 9.67 7.93 -8.22
CA ALA A 328 8.44 8.53 -8.76
C ALA A 328 8.39 8.68 -10.30
N PHE A 329 9.01 7.77 -11.05
CA PHE A 329 8.91 7.72 -12.51
C PHE A 329 7.55 7.13 -12.96
N GLY A 330 6.89 7.75 -13.93
CA GLY A 330 5.62 7.29 -14.51
C GLY A 330 4.53 8.36 -14.52
N SER A 331 3.27 7.93 -14.63
CA SER A 331 2.07 8.78 -14.65
C SER A 331 1.58 9.15 -13.24
N SER A 332 0.42 9.79 -13.12
CA SER A 332 -0.25 9.98 -11.83
C SER A 332 -0.91 8.69 -11.31
N LEU A 333 -1.10 7.67 -12.17
CA LEU A 333 -1.79 6.43 -11.83
C LEU A 333 -0.83 5.25 -11.66
N LEU A 334 0.16 5.12 -12.54
CA LEU A 334 1.13 4.02 -12.54
C LEU A 334 2.55 4.58 -12.45
N ARG A 335 3.24 4.29 -11.36
CA ARG A 335 4.59 4.80 -11.06
C ARG A 335 5.51 3.70 -10.58
N THR A 336 6.81 3.99 -10.63
CA THR A 336 7.88 3.13 -10.10
C THR A 336 9.08 3.99 -9.71
N GLY A 337 10.01 3.43 -8.95
CA GLY A 337 11.24 4.15 -8.58
C GLY A 337 11.95 3.62 -7.34
N ALA A 338 11.26 2.84 -6.52
CA ALA A 338 11.87 2.04 -5.47
C ALA A 338 12.37 0.71 -6.02
N LEU A 339 13.34 0.11 -5.34
CA LEU A 339 13.83 -1.24 -5.61
C LEU A 339 13.65 -2.11 -4.38
N LYS A 340 12.95 -3.23 -4.52
CA LYS A 340 12.75 -4.22 -3.47
C LYS A 340 13.96 -5.17 -3.40
N SER A 341 14.31 -5.54 -2.17
CA SER A 341 15.34 -6.52 -1.84
C SER A 341 14.97 -7.24 -0.54
N PHE A 342 15.58 -8.39 -0.27
CA PHE A 342 15.29 -9.21 0.91
C PHE A 342 16.58 -9.49 1.68
N ALA A 343 16.61 -9.14 2.99
CA ALA A 343 17.74 -9.44 3.84
C ALA A 343 17.61 -10.81 4.53
N ASP A 344 16.41 -11.13 5.01
CA ASP A 344 16.11 -12.38 5.71
C ASP A 344 14.70 -12.88 5.37
N GLY A 345 14.22 -13.86 6.12
CA GLY A 345 12.86 -14.36 6.02
C GLY A 345 11.96 -13.88 7.15
N SER A 346 11.01 -14.73 7.62
CA SER A 346 9.99 -14.35 8.59
C SER A 346 10.16 -15.01 9.96
N LEU A 347 9.51 -14.43 10.99
CA LEU A 347 9.45 -15.03 12.33
C LEU A 347 8.74 -16.39 12.30
N GLY A 348 7.65 -16.50 11.55
CA GLY A 348 6.83 -17.71 11.45
C GLY A 348 7.59 -18.89 10.86
N SER A 349 8.37 -18.67 9.82
CA SER A 349 9.18 -19.70 9.15
C SER A 349 10.51 -20.00 9.84
N THR A 350 10.85 -19.36 10.95
CA THR A 350 12.15 -19.48 11.66
C THR A 350 13.35 -19.03 10.82
N THR A 351 13.12 -18.10 9.88
CA THR A 351 14.12 -17.58 8.96
C THR A 351 14.45 -16.10 9.15
N ALA A 352 13.71 -15.36 9.98
CA ALA A 352 14.11 -14.04 10.43
C ALA A 352 15.46 -14.11 11.18
N TYR A 353 16.44 -13.27 10.80
CA TYR A 353 17.84 -13.42 11.22
C TYR A 353 18.17 -12.56 12.45
N PHE A 354 18.46 -13.23 13.57
CA PHE A 354 18.66 -12.62 14.89
C PHE A 354 20.11 -12.70 15.38
N PHE A 355 20.50 -11.78 16.26
CA PHE A 355 21.77 -11.86 17.01
C PHE A 355 21.81 -13.10 17.91
N GLN A 356 20.68 -13.50 18.49
CA GLN A 356 20.57 -14.63 19.38
C GLN A 356 19.68 -15.72 18.75
N PRO A 357 19.93 -16.99 19.02
CA PRO A 357 19.09 -18.08 18.57
C PRO A 357 17.61 -17.90 18.97
N TYR A 358 16.72 -18.57 18.26
CA TYR A 358 15.32 -18.67 18.65
C TYR A 358 15.20 -19.33 20.03
N THR A 359 14.26 -18.89 20.84
CA THR A 359 14.05 -19.40 22.19
C THR A 359 13.48 -20.82 22.16
N ASP A 360 12.59 -21.11 21.22
CA ASP A 360 11.96 -22.42 21.01
C ASP A 360 12.74 -23.32 20.04
N ASP A 361 13.74 -22.79 19.34
CA ASP A 361 14.69 -23.57 18.52
C ASP A 361 16.14 -23.02 18.65
N PRO A 362 16.87 -23.39 19.72
CA PRO A 362 18.21 -22.86 19.99
C PRO A 362 19.29 -23.29 18.97
N LYS A 363 18.95 -24.10 17.98
CA LYS A 363 19.89 -24.56 16.94
C LYS A 363 20.05 -23.57 15.81
N THR A 364 19.13 -22.63 15.67
CA THR A 364 19.13 -21.65 14.60
C THR A 364 18.88 -20.24 15.14
N ARG A 365 19.40 -19.26 14.45
CA ARG A 365 19.11 -17.82 14.65
C ARG A 365 18.47 -17.18 13.42
N GLY A 366 17.97 -17.99 12.47
CA GLY A 366 17.45 -17.57 11.19
C GLY A 366 18.49 -17.63 10.07
N LEU A 367 18.14 -17.10 8.91
CA LEU A 367 18.94 -17.19 7.69
C LEU A 367 18.97 -15.83 6.98
N LEU A 368 20.14 -15.43 6.51
CA LEU A 368 20.23 -14.41 5.47
C LEU A 368 19.86 -15.01 4.13
N THR A 369 19.20 -14.24 3.29
CA THR A 369 18.91 -14.65 1.91
C THR A 369 20.17 -14.79 1.08
N ASP A 370 20.11 -15.56 -0.01
CA ASP A 370 21.21 -15.66 -0.98
C ASP A 370 21.55 -14.29 -1.60
N GLU A 371 20.56 -13.38 -1.67
CA GLU A 371 20.75 -12.03 -2.15
C GLU A 371 21.72 -11.22 -1.26
N MET A 372 21.72 -11.48 0.03
CA MET A 372 22.65 -10.87 1.00
C MET A 372 24.06 -11.50 0.97
N GLN A 373 24.25 -12.59 0.25
CA GLN A 373 25.49 -13.36 0.28
C GLN A 373 26.22 -13.36 -1.07
N PRO A 374 27.51 -12.97 -1.11
CA PRO A 374 28.25 -12.36 0.00
C PRO A 374 27.85 -10.89 0.21
N LEU A 375 27.96 -10.38 1.43
CA LEU A 375 27.61 -8.98 1.78
C LEU A 375 28.34 -7.94 0.92
N SER A 376 29.54 -8.25 0.42
CA SER A 376 30.28 -7.36 -0.49
C SER A 376 29.53 -7.11 -1.80
N LYS A 377 28.90 -8.13 -2.37
CA LYS A 377 28.09 -8.05 -3.59
C LYS A 377 26.83 -7.22 -3.34
N MET A 378 26.17 -7.45 -2.20
CA MET A 378 24.98 -6.65 -1.84
C MET A 378 25.35 -5.17 -1.63
N ARG A 379 26.47 -4.89 -0.93
CA ARG A 379 26.99 -3.53 -0.76
C ARG A 379 27.23 -2.83 -2.11
N GLU A 380 27.90 -3.49 -3.05
CA GLU A 380 28.13 -2.96 -4.39
C GLU A 380 26.83 -2.66 -5.13
N ARG A 381 25.86 -3.57 -5.06
CA ARG A 381 24.55 -3.45 -5.69
C ARG A 381 23.78 -2.25 -5.13
N LEU A 382 23.65 -2.13 -3.81
CA LEU A 382 22.99 -1.01 -3.15
C LEU A 382 23.67 0.33 -3.45
N ASN A 383 25.02 0.35 -3.39
CA ASN A 383 25.79 1.55 -3.69
C ASN A 383 25.59 2.02 -5.14
N SER A 384 25.56 1.10 -6.08
CA SER A 384 25.39 1.40 -7.51
C SER A 384 23.98 1.84 -7.84
N ALA A 385 22.96 1.19 -7.27
CA ALA A 385 21.57 1.56 -7.44
C ALA A 385 21.29 2.96 -6.86
N ASP A 386 21.79 3.24 -5.66
CA ASP A 386 21.69 4.57 -5.03
C ASP A 386 22.40 5.65 -5.83
N LYS A 387 23.61 5.36 -6.37
CA LYS A 387 24.34 6.29 -7.24
C LYS A 387 23.57 6.62 -8.51
N ALA A 388 22.81 5.67 -9.03
CA ALA A 388 21.92 5.87 -10.17
C ALA A 388 20.64 6.66 -9.84
N GLY A 389 20.38 6.98 -8.56
CA GLY A 389 19.22 7.75 -8.11
C GLY A 389 17.96 6.91 -7.85
N LEU A 390 18.12 5.58 -7.66
CA LEU A 390 17.03 4.67 -7.32
C LEU A 390 16.86 4.59 -5.80
N GLN A 391 15.62 4.50 -5.34
CA GLN A 391 15.29 4.33 -3.92
C GLN A 391 15.47 2.86 -3.53
N LEU A 392 15.91 2.60 -2.30
CA LEU A 392 16.13 1.25 -1.77
C LEU A 392 15.06 0.90 -0.73
N CYS A 393 14.42 -0.27 -0.89
CA CYS A 393 13.42 -0.83 0.00
C CYS A 393 13.84 -2.26 0.34
N VAL A 394 14.35 -2.49 1.55
CA VAL A 394 14.88 -3.78 1.96
C VAL A 394 13.99 -4.42 3.02
N HIS A 395 13.48 -5.61 2.73
CA HIS A 395 12.82 -6.46 3.73
C HIS A 395 13.84 -6.88 4.79
N ALA A 396 13.56 -6.58 6.04
CA ALA A 396 14.34 -7.06 7.17
C ALA A 396 13.45 -7.18 8.43
N ILE A 397 13.38 -8.38 8.98
CA ILE A 397 12.50 -8.72 10.11
C ILE A 397 13.30 -8.95 11.39
N GLY A 398 14.37 -9.74 11.35
CA GLY A 398 15.22 -10.02 12.50
C GLY A 398 16.14 -8.87 12.88
N ASP A 399 16.47 -8.76 14.15
CA ASP A 399 17.25 -7.64 14.70
C ASP A 399 18.67 -7.55 14.12
N GLU A 400 19.33 -8.67 13.80
CA GLU A 400 20.61 -8.67 13.12
C GLU A 400 20.50 -8.32 11.63
N ALA A 401 19.44 -8.81 10.94
CA ALA A 401 19.20 -8.43 9.55
C ALA A 401 18.98 -6.91 9.41
N ILE A 402 18.18 -6.31 10.28
CA ILE A 402 17.94 -4.86 10.32
C ILE A 402 19.25 -4.12 10.57
N SER A 403 20.06 -4.56 11.55
CA SER A 403 21.37 -3.98 11.86
C SER A 403 22.32 -4.00 10.66
N LEU A 404 22.38 -5.13 9.92
CA LEU A 404 23.17 -5.29 8.71
C LEU A 404 22.72 -4.37 7.58
N VAL A 405 21.41 -4.23 7.37
CA VAL A 405 20.86 -3.29 6.35
C VAL A 405 21.25 -1.85 6.70
N LEU A 406 21.16 -1.46 7.97
CA LEU A 406 21.59 -0.13 8.41
C LEU A 406 23.10 0.08 8.22
N ASP A 407 23.94 -0.95 8.42
CA ASP A 407 25.38 -0.88 8.10
C ASP A 407 25.61 -0.65 6.61
N LEU A 408 24.91 -1.38 5.76
CA LEU A 408 24.97 -1.21 4.31
C LEU A 408 24.53 0.19 3.88
N TYR A 409 23.43 0.72 4.43
CA TYR A 409 22.96 2.08 4.15
C TYR A 409 23.96 3.14 4.60
N GLN A 410 24.59 2.94 5.75
CA GLN A 410 25.65 3.83 6.23
C GLN A 410 26.87 3.83 5.29
N ASP A 411 27.25 2.67 4.75
CA ASP A 411 28.34 2.57 3.78
C ASP A 411 28.00 3.25 2.45
N VAL A 412 26.74 3.11 1.98
CA VAL A 412 26.24 3.83 0.79
C VAL A 412 26.25 5.35 1.02
N LEU A 413 25.84 5.82 2.21
CA LEU A 413 25.90 7.23 2.58
C LEU A 413 27.34 7.77 2.52
N LYS A 414 28.30 7.05 3.09
CA LYS A 414 29.72 7.41 3.04
C LYS A 414 30.26 7.49 1.61
N SER A 415 29.81 6.56 0.74
CA SER A 415 30.30 6.46 -0.63
C SER A 415 29.70 7.51 -1.56
N ASN A 416 28.42 7.80 -1.43
CA ASN A 416 27.64 8.61 -2.37
C ASN A 416 27.25 10.02 -1.83
N GLY A 417 27.63 10.35 -0.59
CA GLY A 417 27.34 11.64 0.06
C GLY A 417 25.89 11.83 0.46
N GLU A 418 25.53 13.02 0.93
CA GLU A 418 24.19 13.37 1.40
C GLU A 418 23.25 13.68 0.23
N LYS A 419 22.01 13.16 0.29
CA LYS A 419 20.90 13.48 -0.59
C LYS A 419 19.57 12.99 0.01
N ASP A 420 18.43 13.45 -0.44
CA ASP A 420 17.11 12.92 -0.06
C ASP A 420 16.92 11.54 -0.72
N ARG A 421 17.00 10.49 0.07
CA ARG A 421 16.94 9.09 -0.39
C ARG A 421 15.66 8.40 -0.04
N ARG A 422 15.13 8.69 1.16
CA ARG A 422 13.95 8.03 1.71
C ARG A 422 14.05 6.52 1.65
N TRP A 423 15.23 5.99 2.01
CA TRP A 423 15.42 4.55 2.12
C TRP A 423 14.40 3.95 3.07
N ARG A 424 13.99 2.73 2.79
CA ARG A 424 13.00 2.03 3.58
C ARG A 424 13.59 0.72 4.11
N ILE A 425 13.19 0.35 5.31
CA ILE A 425 13.24 -1.03 5.77
C ILE A 425 11.80 -1.50 5.90
N GLU A 426 11.47 -2.52 5.11
CA GLU A 426 10.16 -3.15 5.12
C GLU A 426 10.07 -4.07 6.32
N HIS A 427 8.93 -4.06 6.98
CA HIS A 427 8.60 -4.76 8.22
C HIS A 427 9.29 -4.15 9.44
N ALA A 428 10.61 -3.99 9.49
CA ALA A 428 11.36 -3.44 10.64
C ALA A 428 10.81 -3.99 11.98
N GLN A 429 10.62 -5.33 12.03
CA GLN A 429 9.70 -5.98 12.97
C GLN A 429 10.30 -6.16 14.35
N HIS A 430 11.55 -6.65 14.44
CA HIS A 430 12.24 -6.90 15.69
C HIS A 430 13.50 -6.04 15.75
N MET A 431 13.55 -5.07 16.65
CA MET A 431 14.61 -4.08 16.68
C MET A 431 15.64 -4.36 17.78
N ALA A 432 16.92 -4.27 17.43
CA ALA A 432 17.93 -4.09 18.47
C ALA A 432 17.84 -2.65 19.03
N PRO A 433 17.85 -2.44 20.35
CA PRO A 433 17.70 -1.10 20.95
C PRO A 433 18.65 -0.03 20.40
N LYS A 434 19.90 -0.42 20.06
CA LYS A 434 20.94 0.46 19.48
C LYS A 434 20.58 1.03 18.09
N ASP A 435 19.63 0.42 17.38
CA ASP A 435 19.36 0.72 15.99
C ASP A 435 18.25 1.78 15.77
N PHE A 436 17.45 2.11 16.78
CA PHE A 436 16.46 3.18 16.68
C PHE A 436 17.10 4.55 16.34
N ASP A 437 18.18 4.92 17.02
CA ASP A 437 18.92 6.16 16.73
C ASP A 437 19.59 6.12 15.34
N ARG A 438 19.98 4.93 14.88
CA ARG A 438 20.58 4.76 13.54
C ARG A 438 19.54 4.96 12.45
N PHE A 439 18.33 4.44 12.62
CA PHE A 439 17.19 4.70 11.73
C PHE A 439 16.98 6.19 11.55
N ALA A 440 16.86 6.92 12.67
CA ALA A 440 16.64 8.37 12.66
C ALA A 440 17.77 9.13 11.96
N ARG A 441 19.04 8.85 12.32
CA ARG A 441 20.20 9.52 11.73
C ARG A 441 20.36 9.29 10.23
N LEU A 442 20.04 8.10 9.75
CA LEU A 442 20.12 7.74 8.34
C LEU A 442 18.88 8.20 7.55
N GLY A 443 17.86 8.75 8.23
CA GLY A 443 16.61 9.14 7.60
C GLY A 443 15.83 7.99 6.99
N VAL A 444 16.02 6.76 7.52
CA VAL A 444 15.34 5.55 7.04
C VAL A 444 13.88 5.57 7.49
N ILE A 445 12.99 5.19 6.60
CA ILE A 445 11.56 5.05 6.86
C ILE A 445 11.29 3.64 7.34
N ALA A 446 10.56 3.49 8.44
CA ALA A 446 10.04 2.21 8.89
C ALA A 446 8.69 1.94 8.19
N SER A 447 8.69 1.02 7.22
CA SER A 447 7.50 0.59 6.49
C SER A 447 6.92 -0.63 7.20
N VAL A 448 5.86 -0.44 7.97
CA VAL A 448 5.42 -1.40 8.99
C VAL A 448 3.95 -1.83 8.81
N GLN A 449 3.63 -3.03 9.33
CA GLN A 449 2.32 -3.65 9.21
C GLN A 449 1.70 -3.87 10.60
N PRO A 450 0.88 -2.94 11.08
CA PRO A 450 0.29 -3.05 12.42
C PRO A 450 -0.59 -4.29 12.62
N TYR A 451 -1.23 -4.81 11.56
CA TYR A 451 -2.03 -6.03 11.68
C TYR A 451 -1.19 -7.24 12.08
N HIS A 452 0.04 -7.34 11.58
CA HIS A 452 0.96 -8.42 11.96
C HIS A 452 1.25 -8.39 13.47
N ALA A 453 1.29 -7.21 14.11
CA ALA A 453 1.52 -7.13 15.56
C ALA A 453 0.41 -7.79 16.39
N ILE A 454 -0.86 -7.70 15.95
CA ILE A 454 -1.98 -8.32 16.66
C ILE A 454 -2.15 -9.80 16.31
N ASP A 455 -1.59 -10.23 15.19
CA ASP A 455 -1.54 -11.64 14.80
C ASP A 455 -0.37 -12.35 15.49
N ASP A 456 0.84 -11.87 15.33
CA ASP A 456 2.06 -12.45 15.92
C ASP A 456 2.09 -12.36 17.45
N GLY A 457 1.48 -11.33 18.01
CA GLY A 457 1.38 -11.13 19.46
C GLY A 457 0.77 -12.30 20.24
N ARG A 458 0.14 -13.26 19.55
CA ARG A 458 -0.39 -14.49 20.11
C ARG A 458 0.70 -15.51 20.44
N TRP A 459 1.88 -15.43 19.77
CA TRP A 459 2.87 -16.49 19.79
C TRP A 459 4.34 -16.00 19.71
N ALA A 460 4.60 -14.75 19.34
CA ALA A 460 5.95 -14.23 19.11
C ALA A 460 6.87 -14.35 20.32
N GLU A 461 6.35 -14.12 21.56
CA GLU A 461 7.14 -14.24 22.77
C GLU A 461 7.72 -15.63 22.97
N ARG A 462 6.99 -16.70 22.62
CA ARG A 462 7.49 -18.07 22.66
C ARG A 462 8.70 -18.26 21.73
N ARG A 463 8.70 -17.55 20.57
CA ARG A 463 9.74 -17.68 19.56
C ARG A 463 11.03 -16.97 19.94
N ILE A 464 10.93 -15.77 20.50
CA ILE A 464 12.09 -14.89 20.71
C ILE A 464 12.32 -14.49 22.16
N GLY A 465 11.44 -14.89 23.08
CA GLY A 465 11.58 -14.64 24.51
C GLY A 465 11.18 -13.23 24.98
N PRO A 466 11.06 -13.03 26.31
CA PRO A 466 10.46 -11.84 26.90
C PRO A 466 11.29 -10.56 26.75
N GLU A 467 12.60 -10.65 26.47
CA GLU A 467 13.41 -9.46 26.30
C GLU A 467 13.31 -8.88 24.88
N ARG A 468 13.42 -9.72 23.84
CA ARG A 468 13.34 -9.26 22.45
C ARG A 468 11.93 -8.80 22.05
N ILE A 469 10.91 -9.30 22.75
CA ILE A 469 9.53 -8.89 22.50
C ILE A 469 9.30 -7.41 22.81
N LYS A 470 10.06 -6.81 23.72
CA LYS A 470 9.92 -5.40 24.14
C LYS A 470 10.19 -4.40 23.02
N THR A 471 10.97 -4.79 22.03
CA THR A 471 11.31 -3.98 20.86
C THR A 471 10.73 -4.53 19.56
N THR A 472 9.72 -5.39 19.69
CA THR A 472 9.01 -6.00 18.57
C THR A 472 7.78 -5.16 18.20
N TYR A 473 7.62 -4.82 16.88
CA TYR A 473 6.58 -3.91 16.41
C TYR A 473 6.55 -2.61 17.21
N ALA A 474 7.71 -1.99 17.36
CA ALA A 474 7.96 -0.89 18.29
C ALA A 474 7.56 0.49 17.70
N PHE A 475 6.31 0.62 17.23
CA PHE A 475 5.82 1.79 16.48
C PHE A 475 5.97 3.10 17.26
N ARG A 476 5.60 3.11 18.55
CA ARG A 476 5.74 4.30 19.42
C ARG A 476 7.21 4.66 19.61
N THR A 477 8.06 3.66 19.79
CA THR A 477 9.50 3.88 19.95
C THR A 477 10.10 4.50 18.69
N PHE A 478 9.74 4.05 17.49
CA PHE A 478 10.14 4.69 16.23
C PHE A 478 9.77 6.18 16.22
N LEU A 479 8.51 6.53 16.51
CA LEU A 479 8.07 7.93 16.54
C LEU A 479 8.81 8.76 17.58
N ASN A 480 9.09 8.20 18.77
CA ASN A 480 9.82 8.89 19.85
C ASN A 480 11.28 9.19 19.45
N HIS A 481 11.88 8.39 18.56
CA HIS A 481 13.19 8.63 17.97
C HIS A 481 13.14 9.51 16.70
N GLY A 482 11.97 10.02 16.31
CA GLY A 482 11.80 10.85 15.11
C GLY A 482 11.84 10.07 13.79
N VAL A 483 11.70 8.75 13.83
CA VAL A 483 11.60 7.90 12.64
C VAL A 483 10.23 8.05 11.99
N ARG A 484 10.19 8.22 10.67
CA ARG A 484 8.93 8.27 9.92
C ARG A 484 8.37 6.87 9.74
N LEU A 485 7.06 6.73 9.96
CA LEU A 485 6.33 5.50 9.67
C LEU A 485 5.59 5.63 8.33
N ALA A 486 5.58 4.54 7.57
CA ALA A 486 4.66 4.30 6.47
C ALA A 486 3.91 3.00 6.80
N LEU A 487 2.57 3.04 6.81
CA LEU A 487 1.77 1.87 7.14
C LEU A 487 1.31 1.14 5.88
N GLY A 488 1.35 -0.17 5.94
CA GLY A 488 0.85 -1.07 4.92
C GLY A 488 0.21 -2.31 5.53
N THR A 489 -0.38 -3.14 4.68
CA THR A 489 -1.02 -4.39 5.09
C THR A 489 -0.14 -5.60 4.86
N ASP A 490 0.75 -5.53 3.86
CA ASP A 490 1.42 -6.72 3.30
C ASP A 490 0.36 -7.73 2.80
N TRP A 491 -0.70 -7.18 2.14
CA TRP A 491 -1.75 -7.99 1.56
C TRP A 491 -1.13 -8.90 0.48
N ASP A 492 -1.28 -10.22 0.59
CA ASP A 492 -2.36 -11.04 1.17
C ASP A 492 -2.06 -11.63 2.58
N VAL A 493 -0.88 -11.35 3.15
CA VAL A 493 -0.54 -11.83 4.51
C VAL A 493 -1.55 -11.30 5.53
N ALA A 494 -1.95 -10.03 5.41
CA ALA A 494 -3.03 -9.43 6.18
C ALA A 494 -4.13 -8.87 5.26
N PRO A 495 -5.36 -8.65 5.76
CA PRO A 495 -6.44 -8.07 4.97
C PRO A 495 -6.12 -6.65 4.48
N LEU A 496 -6.44 -6.33 3.21
CA LEU A 496 -6.24 -4.99 2.61
C LEU A 496 -7.06 -3.87 3.27
N ASN A 497 -7.84 -4.13 4.29
CA ASN A 497 -8.69 -3.13 4.93
C ASN A 497 -7.89 -2.19 5.85
N PRO A 498 -7.74 -0.88 5.50
CA PRO A 498 -6.99 0.10 6.29
C PRO A 498 -7.53 0.31 7.70
N LEU A 499 -8.84 0.15 7.90
CA LEU A 499 -9.46 0.30 9.22
C LEU A 499 -9.03 -0.82 10.18
N LEU A 500 -8.75 -2.02 9.68
CA LEU A 500 -8.17 -3.10 10.48
C LEU A 500 -6.72 -2.80 10.86
N THR A 501 -5.95 -2.19 9.96
CA THR A 501 -4.58 -1.75 10.23
C THR A 501 -4.55 -0.62 11.27
N ILE A 502 -5.44 0.38 11.14
CA ILE A 502 -5.59 1.47 12.13
C ILE A 502 -6.04 0.90 13.48
N TYR A 503 -7.05 0.02 13.48
CA TYR A 503 -7.49 -0.69 14.69
C TYR A 503 -6.32 -1.39 15.39
N ALA A 504 -5.52 -2.14 14.64
CA ALA A 504 -4.35 -2.85 15.17
C ALA A 504 -3.30 -1.90 15.75
N ALA A 505 -2.98 -0.80 15.05
CA ALA A 505 -2.02 0.21 15.51
C ALA A 505 -2.45 0.89 16.82
N VAL A 506 -3.77 1.14 16.97
CA VAL A 506 -4.32 1.90 18.09
C VAL A 506 -4.64 1.01 19.30
N THR A 507 -5.16 -0.19 19.06
CA THR A 507 -5.59 -1.08 20.15
C THR A 507 -4.53 -2.10 20.55
N ARG A 508 -3.77 -2.64 19.57
CA ARG A 508 -2.88 -3.79 19.73
C ARG A 508 -3.55 -5.01 20.39
N ALA A 509 -4.88 -5.10 20.28
CA ALA A 509 -5.65 -6.22 20.79
C ALA A 509 -5.42 -7.45 19.90
N THR A 510 -4.86 -8.52 20.46
CA THR A 510 -4.52 -9.72 19.70
C THR A 510 -5.77 -10.47 19.21
N LEU A 511 -5.64 -11.15 18.06
CA LEU A 511 -6.75 -11.81 17.37
C LEU A 511 -7.39 -12.95 18.19
N ASP A 512 -6.66 -13.53 19.15
CA ASP A 512 -7.15 -14.57 20.06
C ASP A 512 -7.91 -14.03 21.29
N GLY A 513 -8.02 -12.71 21.40
CA GLY A 513 -8.71 -12.03 22.51
C GLY A 513 -7.98 -12.06 23.86
N LYS A 514 -6.76 -12.65 23.94
CA LYS A 514 -6.03 -12.74 25.22
C LYS A 514 -5.43 -11.43 25.68
N ASN A 515 -5.21 -10.49 24.78
CA ASN A 515 -4.70 -9.15 25.07
C ASN A 515 -5.72 -8.05 24.72
N PRO A 516 -6.90 -7.99 25.39
CA PRO A 516 -7.97 -7.06 25.02
C PRO A 516 -7.62 -5.59 25.29
N ASN A 517 -6.59 -5.33 26.11
CA ASN A 517 -6.06 -4.01 26.40
C ASN A 517 -4.81 -3.67 25.60
N GLY A 518 -4.43 -4.55 24.70
CA GLY A 518 -3.28 -4.43 23.81
C GLY A 518 -2.06 -5.24 24.26
N TRP A 519 -1.46 -5.96 23.35
CA TRP A 519 -0.15 -6.59 23.49
C TRP A 519 0.93 -5.52 23.32
N MET A 520 1.86 -5.38 24.28
CA MET A 520 2.83 -4.27 24.36
C MET A 520 2.14 -2.90 24.21
N PRO A 521 1.23 -2.53 25.15
CA PRO A 521 0.35 -1.37 25.00
C PRO A 521 1.10 -0.02 24.93
N GLU A 522 2.33 0.05 25.41
CA GLU A 522 3.23 1.20 25.31
C GLU A 522 3.63 1.51 23.86
N GLN A 523 3.46 0.56 22.94
CA GLN A 523 3.76 0.72 21.50
C GLN A 523 2.54 1.17 20.66
N LYS A 524 1.41 1.48 21.30
CA LYS A 524 0.22 1.99 20.61
C LYS A 524 0.47 3.33 19.94
N LEU A 525 -0.18 3.50 18.79
CA LEU A 525 -0.33 4.81 18.14
C LEU A 525 -1.67 5.45 18.51
N THR A 526 -1.76 6.76 18.39
CA THR A 526 -3.04 7.46 18.37
C THR A 526 -3.69 7.27 16.99
N VAL A 527 -5.01 7.48 16.91
CA VAL A 527 -5.75 7.45 15.63
C VAL A 527 -5.14 8.44 14.63
N ALA A 528 -4.79 9.66 15.10
CA ALA A 528 -4.19 10.68 14.25
C ALA A 528 -2.84 10.25 13.66
N GLU A 529 -1.97 9.66 14.47
CA GLU A 529 -0.67 9.16 14.02
C GLU A 529 -0.83 7.99 13.04
N ALA A 530 -1.76 7.07 13.30
CA ALA A 530 -2.04 5.94 12.41
C ALA A 530 -2.59 6.43 11.06
N VAL A 531 -3.55 7.36 11.04
CA VAL A 531 -4.08 7.96 9.81
C VAL A 531 -2.99 8.71 9.06
N GLN A 532 -2.18 9.53 9.76
CA GLN A 532 -1.07 10.26 9.13
C GLN A 532 -0.05 9.30 8.51
N ALA A 533 0.31 8.21 9.18
CA ALA A 533 1.27 7.24 8.68
C ALA A 533 0.71 6.44 7.49
N TYR A 534 -0.61 6.17 7.47
CA TYR A 534 -1.30 5.45 6.37
C TYR A 534 -1.67 6.34 5.17
N THR A 535 -1.45 7.64 5.25
CA THR A 535 -1.75 8.60 4.18
C THR A 535 -0.51 9.39 3.79
N MET A 536 -0.13 10.40 4.57
CA MET A 536 1.02 11.27 4.31
C MET A 536 2.36 10.53 4.48
N GLY A 537 2.48 9.63 5.46
CA GLY A 537 3.69 8.83 5.69
C GLY A 537 3.99 7.93 4.48
N SER A 538 2.98 7.22 3.98
CA SER A 538 3.10 6.38 2.79
C SER A 538 3.33 7.21 1.52
N ALA A 539 2.69 8.40 1.38
CA ALA A 539 2.94 9.30 0.27
C ALA A 539 4.38 9.84 0.29
N TYR A 540 4.91 10.16 1.47
CA TYR A 540 6.31 10.57 1.64
C TYR A 540 7.28 9.45 1.24
N ALA A 541 6.95 8.20 1.58
CA ALA A 541 7.79 7.04 1.27
C ALA A 541 7.98 6.80 -0.24
N GLU A 542 7.10 7.34 -1.09
CA GLU A 542 7.18 7.26 -2.56
C GLU A 542 7.39 8.63 -3.24
N PHE A 543 7.87 9.66 -2.51
CA PHE A 543 8.11 11.02 -3.02
C PHE A 543 6.85 11.70 -3.59
N GLN A 544 5.67 11.45 -3.03
CA GLN A 544 4.39 11.97 -3.50
C GLN A 544 3.63 12.82 -2.48
N GLU A 545 4.23 13.20 -1.36
CA GLU A 545 3.61 14.01 -0.31
C GLU A 545 3.14 15.40 -0.79
N ASN A 546 3.72 15.90 -1.87
CA ASN A 546 3.27 17.15 -2.50
C ASN A 546 2.08 16.97 -3.44
N ASN A 547 1.74 15.73 -3.80
CA ASN A 547 0.66 15.40 -4.73
C ASN A 547 -0.54 14.72 -4.07
N LYS A 548 -0.35 13.98 -2.98
CA LYS A 548 -1.40 13.21 -2.29
C LYS A 548 -1.10 13.04 -0.79
N GLY A 549 -1.95 12.30 -0.06
CA GLY A 549 -1.78 11.99 1.36
C GLY A 549 -2.38 13.01 2.32
N SER A 550 -2.85 14.16 1.84
CA SER A 550 -3.64 15.12 2.62
C SER A 550 -4.69 15.80 1.75
N ILE A 551 -5.78 16.27 2.37
CA ILE A 551 -6.81 17.08 1.71
C ILE A 551 -6.36 18.55 1.76
N THR A 552 -5.58 18.93 0.75
CA THR A 552 -4.95 20.26 0.66
C THR A 552 -5.14 20.81 -0.77
N PRO A 553 -5.47 22.08 -0.98
CA PRO A 553 -5.58 22.67 -2.31
C PRO A 553 -4.32 22.41 -3.15
N GLY A 554 -4.51 22.04 -4.42
CA GLY A 554 -3.46 21.66 -5.37
C GLY A 554 -3.12 20.17 -5.39
N LYS A 555 -3.45 19.38 -4.37
CA LYS A 555 -3.25 17.93 -4.34
C LYS A 555 -4.34 17.17 -5.07
N LEU A 556 -4.06 15.90 -5.38
CA LEU A 556 -5.02 14.99 -5.98
C LEU A 556 -6.23 14.78 -5.05
N ALA A 557 -7.40 14.75 -5.63
CA ALA A 557 -8.65 14.60 -4.91
C ALA A 557 -8.94 13.12 -4.65
N ASP A 558 -8.10 12.52 -3.80
CA ASP A 558 -8.22 11.15 -3.31
C ASP A 558 -8.76 11.21 -1.88
N MET A 559 -9.99 10.75 -1.65
CA MET A 559 -10.71 10.89 -0.39
C MET A 559 -11.58 9.67 -0.10
N VAL A 560 -11.85 9.44 1.18
CA VAL A 560 -12.82 8.45 1.65
C VAL A 560 -13.82 9.07 2.61
N ILE A 561 -15.07 8.64 2.52
CA ILE A 561 -16.13 8.96 3.48
C ILE A 561 -16.39 7.70 4.29
N LEU A 562 -16.30 7.80 5.62
CA LEU A 562 -16.49 6.69 6.54
C LEU A 562 -17.87 6.74 7.20
N SER A 563 -18.43 5.59 7.58
CA SER A 563 -19.72 5.51 8.30
C SER A 563 -19.70 6.23 9.64
N ASP A 564 -18.53 6.23 10.30
CA ASP A 564 -18.36 6.75 11.66
C ASP A 564 -17.09 7.59 11.80
N ASP A 565 -17.05 8.45 12.80
CA ASP A 565 -15.90 9.29 13.14
C ASP A 565 -14.92 8.53 14.04
N ILE A 566 -13.89 7.91 13.45
CA ILE A 566 -12.89 7.09 14.15
C ILE A 566 -12.08 7.85 15.22
N PHE A 567 -12.15 9.18 15.24
CA PHE A 567 -11.51 10.00 16.28
C PHE A 567 -12.37 10.16 17.54
N SER A 568 -13.67 9.84 17.45
CA SER A 568 -14.63 10.07 18.54
C SER A 568 -15.25 8.79 19.11
N ILE A 569 -15.19 7.67 18.38
CA ILE A 569 -15.71 6.37 18.84
C ILE A 569 -14.70 5.63 19.73
N ASP A 570 -15.16 4.59 20.44
CA ASP A 570 -14.25 3.65 21.13
C ASP A 570 -13.31 3.02 20.06
N PRO A 571 -11.99 3.05 20.26
CA PRO A 571 -11.03 2.45 19.36
C PRO A 571 -11.32 0.99 18.98
N LYS A 572 -12.00 0.24 19.84
CA LYS A 572 -12.42 -1.15 19.58
C LYS A 572 -13.43 -1.28 18.45
N LEU A 573 -14.19 -0.21 18.19
CA LEU A 573 -15.21 -0.17 17.13
C LEU A 573 -14.62 0.23 15.77
N ILE A 574 -13.36 0.69 15.69
CA ILE A 574 -12.74 1.11 14.42
C ILE A 574 -12.78 -0.02 13.39
N ARG A 575 -12.61 -1.28 13.81
CA ARG A 575 -12.64 -2.45 12.93
C ARG A 575 -14.01 -2.69 12.25
N ASP A 576 -15.08 -2.15 12.83
CA ASP A 576 -16.46 -2.33 12.36
C ASP A 576 -16.93 -1.16 11.49
N VAL A 577 -16.15 -0.05 11.46
CA VAL A 577 -16.42 1.11 10.61
C VAL A 577 -16.32 0.72 9.14
N GLN A 578 -17.23 1.28 8.34
CA GLN A 578 -17.34 0.97 6.92
C GLN A 578 -16.94 2.18 6.07
N VAL A 579 -16.40 1.92 4.90
CA VAL A 579 -16.26 2.94 3.86
C VAL A 579 -17.61 3.14 3.18
N GLU A 580 -18.07 4.38 3.07
CA GLU A 580 -19.33 4.74 2.41
C GLU A 580 -19.09 5.19 0.97
N THR A 581 -17.99 5.92 0.74
CA THR A 581 -17.64 6.40 -0.59
C THR A 581 -16.12 6.49 -0.73
N THR A 582 -15.61 6.04 -1.86
CA THR A 582 -14.22 6.23 -2.26
C THR A 582 -14.16 7.14 -3.48
N ILE A 583 -13.39 8.22 -3.36
CA ILE A 583 -13.15 9.21 -4.42
C ILE A 583 -11.67 9.11 -4.77
N MET A 584 -11.35 8.93 -6.05
CA MET A 584 -10.00 8.89 -6.57
C MET A 584 -9.91 9.80 -7.79
N GLY A 585 -8.96 10.78 -7.76
CA GLY A 585 -8.83 11.78 -8.82
C GLY A 585 -10.13 12.55 -9.08
N GLY A 586 -10.88 12.91 -8.02
CA GLY A 586 -12.15 13.63 -8.12
C GLY A 586 -13.34 12.80 -8.61
N LYS A 587 -13.14 11.53 -8.91
CA LYS A 587 -14.21 10.61 -9.38
C LYS A 587 -14.63 9.67 -8.26
N VAL A 588 -15.94 9.49 -8.09
CA VAL A 588 -16.47 8.43 -7.21
C VAL A 588 -16.22 7.09 -7.88
N VAL A 589 -15.28 6.32 -7.35
CA VAL A 589 -14.89 5.00 -7.88
C VAL A 589 -15.62 3.86 -7.16
N TRP A 590 -16.19 4.15 -5.99
CA TRP A 590 -17.02 3.22 -5.25
C TRP A 590 -17.97 3.96 -4.30
N GLN A 591 -19.16 3.41 -4.13
CA GLN A 591 -20.17 3.88 -3.19
C GLN A 591 -20.93 2.68 -2.64
N ARG A 592 -21.06 2.63 -1.31
CA ARG A 592 -21.80 1.57 -0.63
C ARG A 592 -23.29 1.67 -0.98
N THR A 593 -23.86 0.58 -1.45
CA THR A 593 -25.30 0.46 -1.60
C THR A 593 -25.91 0.14 -0.23
N THR A 594 -26.71 1.03 0.30
CA THR A 594 -27.61 0.70 1.42
C THR A 594 -28.64 -0.29 0.92
N GLN A 595 -28.58 -1.53 1.41
CA GLN A 595 -29.64 -2.51 1.24
C GLN A 595 -30.85 -2.15 2.08
#